data_cb1e9d7c7c8c9c50616ae57c4f42740b
#
_entry.id   cb1e9d7c7c8c9c50616ae57c4f42740b
#
_cell.length_a   1.000
_cell.length_b   1.000
_cell.length_c   1.000
_cell.angle_alpha   90.00
_cell.angle_beta   90.00
_cell.angle_gamma   90.00
#
_symmetry.space_group_name_H-M   'P 1'
#
loop_
_entity.id
_entity.type
_entity.pdbx_description
1 polymer ?
#
loop_
_entity_poly.entity_id
_entity_poly.type
_entity_poly.pdbx_seq_one_letter_code
_entity_poly.pdbx_strand_id
1 'polypeptide(L)'
;SGGISNRLARPGGGILGARHGPRGKRRRVKVLLDECVDARLAPHLVGFEARTVHDHGWAGTTNGKLLALAEREYDVFLTIDRNLMFQQHLPRFALAVVLVHAHSNRLADLLALLPGILKVIPVAVKGTVTDVGL
;
A
#
# COMPACT_ATOMS: atom_id res chain seq x y z
N SER A 1 -21.33 6.52 5.87
CA SER A 1 -21.16 6.96 5.44
C SER A 1 -21.06 7.11 5.23
N GLY A 2 -21.28 7.03 5.41
CA GLY A 2 -21.17 7.49 5.01
C GLY A 2 -21.32 7.55 4.61
N GLY A 3 -21.71 7.77 4.69
CA GLY A 3 -21.92 8.21 4.13
C GLY A 3 -22.24 8.13 3.54
N ILE A 4 -22.66 8.39 3.54
CA ILE A 4 -23.09 8.48 2.78
C ILE A 4 -23.62 8.23 2.12
N SER A 5 -23.77 8.28 2.28
CA SER A 5 -24.24 8.17 1.48
C SER A 5 -24.61 7.74 0.81
N ASN A 6 -24.93 7.74 0.93
CA ASN A 6 -25.32 7.57 0.11
C ASN A 6 -25.93 7.14 -0.28
N ARG A 7 -26.29 7.29 -0.18
CA ARG A 7 -26.92 7.06 -0.72
C ARG A 7 -27.42 6.77 -1.35
N LEU A 8 -27.79 6.83 -1.20
CA LEU A 8 -28.33 6.64 -1.92
C LEU A 8 -28.79 5.89 -2.45
N ALA A 9 -28.99 5.87 -2.28
CA ALA A 9 -29.25 5.33 -2.82
C ALA A 9 -29.89 4.51 -3.03
N ARG A 10 -30.26 4.50 -3.02
CA ARG A 10 -30.70 3.86 -3.35
C ARG A 10 -31.18 3.17 -3.66
N PRO A 11 -31.48 3.19 -3.67
CA PRO A 11 -31.82 2.58 -4.09
C PRO A 11 -31.98 1.69 -4.44
N GLY A 12 -32.03 1.46 -4.33
CA GLY A 12 -31.77 1.06 -4.73
C GLY A 12 -31.74 0.13 -4.87
N GLY A 13 -32.00 -0.04 -4.70
CA GLY A 13 -31.58 -0.34 -4.80
C GLY A 13 -31.50 -1.25 -4.69
N GLY A 14 -31.67 -1.38 -4.57
CA GLY A 14 -31.25 -1.56 -4.48
C GLY A 14 -31.08 -2.45 -4.40
N ILE A 15 -31.37 -2.71 -4.35
CA ILE A 15 -31.00 -3.08 -4.46
C ILE A 15 -30.64 -3.74 -4.62
N LEU A 16 -30.67 -3.94 -4.38
CA LEU A 16 -29.99 -4.10 -4.61
C LEU A 16 -29.39 -4.50 -4.61
N GLY A 17 -29.39 -4.65 -4.48
CA GLY A 17 -28.44 -4.51 -4.37
C GLY A 17 -27.87 -5.10 -4.27
N ALA A 18 -28.11 -5.35 -4.18
CA ALA A 18 -27.31 -5.41 -4.05
C ALA A 18 -26.82 -6.02 -4.09
N ARG A 19 -26.72 -6.20 -4.20
CA ARG A 19 -26.02 -6.36 -4.24
C ARG A 19 -25.26 -6.71 -4.25
N HIS A 20 -25.05 -6.71 -3.97
CA HIS A 20 -24.07 -6.61 -3.95
C HIS A 20 -23.22 -6.79 -3.79
N GLY A 21 -23.24 -6.88 -3.71
CA GLY A 21 -22.12 -6.59 -3.36
C GLY A 21 -21.47 -6.62 -3.29
N PRO A 22 -21.37 -6.70 -3.25
CA PRO A 22 -20.54 -6.27 -2.93
C PRO A 22 -20.15 -6.08 -3.18
N ARG A 23 -20.35 -5.86 -3.57
CA ARG A 23 -19.90 -5.39 -3.61
C ARG A 23 -19.49 -4.85 -3.50
N GLY A 24 -19.97 -4.80 -4.42
CA GLY A 24 -19.20 -3.80 -4.11
C GLY A 24 -18.53 -3.74 -2.86
N LYS A 25 -18.35 -4.58 -2.47
CA LYS A 25 -17.63 -4.53 -1.41
C LYS A 25 -16.35 -3.86 -1.63
N ARG A 26 -16.06 -3.04 -0.81
CA ARG A 26 -14.87 -2.30 -0.86
C ARG A 26 -13.71 -3.21 -0.53
N ARG A 27 -12.77 -3.35 -1.42
CA ARG A 27 -11.63 -4.17 -1.09
C ARG A 27 -10.61 -3.35 -0.29
N ARG A 28 -9.83 -4.03 0.53
CA ARG A 28 -8.76 -3.40 1.30
C ARG A 28 -7.65 -2.91 0.39
N VAL A 29 -6.99 -1.84 0.81
CA VAL A 29 -5.76 -1.39 0.15
C VAL A 29 -4.71 -2.47 0.32
N LYS A 30 -4.07 -2.84 -0.78
CA LYS A 30 -3.03 -3.88 -0.79
C LYS A 30 -1.66 -3.24 -0.77
N VAL A 31 -0.86 -3.62 0.21
CA VAL A 31 0.47 -3.06 0.46
C VAL A 31 1.52 -4.15 0.29
N LEU A 32 2.52 -3.87 -0.55
CA LEU A 32 3.67 -4.75 -0.72
C LEU A 32 4.86 -4.15 0.03
N LEU A 33 5.47 -4.93 0.92
CA LEU A 33 6.67 -4.53 1.64
C LEU A 33 7.90 -4.95 0.85
N ASP A 34 8.80 -4.00 0.60
CA ASP A 34 10.07 -4.25 -0.07
C ASP A 34 10.90 -5.22 0.77
N GLU A 35 11.82 -5.95 0.12
CA GLU A 35 12.63 -6.94 0.82
C GLU A 35 13.57 -6.33 1.86
N CYS A 36 13.88 -5.03 1.76
CA CYS A 36 14.68 -4.33 2.76
C CYS A 36 13.89 -3.97 4.03
N VAL A 37 12.56 -4.14 4.00
CA VAL A 37 11.69 -3.84 5.15
C VAL A 37 11.49 -5.12 5.97
N ASP A 38 11.61 -5.03 7.29
CA ASP A 38 11.40 -6.19 8.16
C ASP A 38 9.98 -6.74 7.94
N ALA A 39 9.91 -8.00 7.52
CA ALA A 39 8.64 -8.67 7.20
C ALA A 39 7.67 -8.68 8.39
N ARG A 40 8.18 -8.61 9.61
CA ARG A 40 7.34 -8.60 10.81
C ARG A 40 6.50 -7.34 10.95
N LEU A 41 6.78 -6.33 10.12
CA LEU A 41 5.94 -5.13 10.08
C LEU A 41 4.56 -5.44 9.50
N ALA A 42 4.47 -6.39 8.57
CA ALA A 42 3.21 -6.66 7.85
C ALA A 42 2.00 -6.86 8.76
N PRO A 43 2.06 -7.68 9.83
CA PRO A 43 0.88 -7.85 10.70
C PRO A 43 0.45 -6.58 11.43
N HIS A 44 1.34 -5.60 11.55
CA HIS A 44 1.03 -4.34 12.22
C HIS A 44 0.28 -3.35 11.32
N LEU A 45 0.22 -3.63 10.01
CA LEU A 45 -0.51 -2.79 9.06
C LEU A 45 -2.00 -3.14 9.10
N VAL A 46 -2.61 -2.86 10.24
CA VAL A 46 -4.01 -3.21 10.51
C VAL A 46 -4.94 -2.44 9.59
N GLY A 47 -5.89 -3.14 8.98
CA GLY A 47 -6.84 -2.53 8.05
C GLY A 47 -6.40 -2.63 6.60
N PHE A 48 -5.19 -3.10 6.34
CA PHE A 48 -4.63 -3.25 5.00
C PHE A 48 -4.26 -4.70 4.74
N GLU A 49 -4.22 -5.07 3.48
CA GLU A 49 -3.76 -6.39 3.08
C GLU A 49 -2.27 -6.28 2.75
N ALA A 50 -1.43 -6.60 3.72
CA ALA A 50 0.02 -6.43 3.60
C ALA A 50 0.71 -7.76 3.33
N ARG A 51 1.59 -7.76 2.34
CA ARG A 51 2.40 -8.92 1.99
C ARG A 51 3.83 -8.47 1.71
N THR A 52 4.76 -9.41 1.73
CA THR A 52 6.16 -9.11 1.49
C THR A 52 6.58 -9.59 0.10
N VAL A 53 7.62 -8.98 -0.43
CA VAL A 53 8.26 -9.41 -1.68
C VAL A 53 8.65 -10.89 -1.57
N HIS A 54 9.11 -11.29 -0.40
CA HIS A 54 9.51 -12.67 -0.14
C HIS A 54 8.33 -13.65 -0.25
N ASP A 55 7.14 -13.25 0.22
CA ASP A 55 5.93 -14.10 0.15
C ASP A 55 5.55 -14.45 -1.28
N HIS A 56 5.92 -13.61 -2.24
CA HIS A 56 5.64 -13.84 -3.65
C HIS A 56 6.74 -14.62 -4.38
N GLY A 57 7.86 -14.86 -3.70
CA GLY A 57 9.02 -15.42 -4.37
C GLY A 57 9.71 -14.42 -5.30
N TRP A 58 9.48 -13.13 -5.08
CA TRP A 58 10.06 -12.05 -5.90
C TRP A 58 11.38 -11.51 -5.36
N ALA A 59 11.89 -12.08 -4.26
CA ALA A 59 13.15 -11.67 -3.68
C ALA A 59 14.27 -11.73 -4.72
N GLY A 60 15.14 -10.71 -4.73
CA GLY A 60 16.21 -10.62 -5.69
C GLY A 60 15.83 -10.04 -7.04
N THR A 61 14.55 -9.70 -7.24
CA THR A 61 14.09 -9.05 -8.47
C THR A 61 14.57 -7.60 -8.49
N THR A 62 15.04 -7.13 -9.64
CA THR A 62 15.45 -5.72 -9.79
C THR A 62 14.28 -4.78 -9.57
N ASN A 63 14.57 -3.56 -9.11
CA ASN A 63 13.53 -2.60 -8.74
C ASN A 63 12.52 -2.31 -9.86
N GLY A 64 13.01 -2.09 -11.08
CA GLY A 64 12.10 -1.80 -12.20
C GLY A 64 11.15 -2.94 -12.49
N LYS A 65 11.68 -4.17 -12.49
CA LYS A 65 10.87 -5.36 -12.73
C LYS A 65 9.91 -5.61 -11.56
N LEU A 66 10.39 -5.37 -10.33
CA LEU A 66 9.59 -5.54 -9.13
C LEU A 66 8.38 -4.59 -9.13
N LEU A 67 8.61 -3.31 -9.46
CA LEU A 67 7.52 -2.33 -9.51
C LEU A 67 6.50 -2.69 -10.59
N ALA A 68 6.96 -3.21 -11.73
CA ALA A 68 6.07 -3.63 -12.82
C ALA A 68 5.21 -4.83 -12.41
N LEU A 69 5.76 -5.74 -11.61
CA LEU A 69 4.99 -6.87 -11.07
C LEU A 69 4.01 -6.38 -10.00
N ALA A 70 4.48 -5.51 -9.13
CA ALA A 70 3.69 -5.03 -7.99
C ALA A 70 2.48 -4.20 -8.42
N GLU A 71 2.62 -3.37 -9.45
CA GLU A 71 1.52 -2.49 -9.87
C GLU A 71 0.27 -3.27 -10.30
N ARG A 72 0.42 -4.53 -10.68
CA ARG A 72 -0.68 -5.37 -11.12
C ARG A 72 -1.53 -5.90 -9.97
N GLU A 73 -0.95 -6.00 -8.78
CA GLU A 73 -1.60 -6.65 -7.64
C GLU A 73 -1.71 -5.76 -6.41
N TYR A 74 -0.93 -4.69 -6.34
CA TYR A 74 -0.84 -3.86 -5.15
C TYR A 74 -1.15 -2.40 -5.44
N ASP A 75 -1.59 -1.71 -4.41
CA ASP A 75 -1.89 -0.28 -4.48
C ASP A 75 -0.72 0.56 -3.99
N VAL A 76 0.02 0.03 -3.00
CA VAL A 76 1.10 0.74 -2.32
C VAL A 76 2.33 -0.15 -2.21
N PHE A 77 3.49 0.44 -2.45
CA PHE A 77 4.79 -0.19 -2.24
C PHE A 77 5.50 0.53 -1.09
N LEU A 78 5.75 -0.20 -0.01
CA LEU A 78 6.39 0.34 1.19
C LEU A 78 7.86 -0.02 1.20
N THR A 79 8.73 0.98 1.24
CA THR A 79 10.19 0.76 1.18
C THR A 79 10.93 1.71 2.10
N ILE A 80 12.17 1.35 2.44
CA ILE A 80 13.11 2.24 3.12
C ILE A 80 14.27 2.60 2.19
N ASP A 81 14.25 2.17 0.94
CA ASP A 81 15.31 2.43 -0.03
C ASP A 81 15.15 3.83 -0.63
N ARG A 82 15.98 4.76 -0.14
CA ARG A 82 15.93 6.17 -0.56
C ARG A 82 16.36 6.38 -2.00
N ASN A 83 17.05 5.40 -2.60
CA ASN A 83 17.54 5.53 -3.95
C ASN A 83 16.53 5.11 -5.00
N LEU A 84 15.43 4.49 -4.59
CA LEU A 84 14.43 3.97 -5.52
C LEU A 84 13.91 5.05 -6.48
N MET A 85 13.60 6.24 -5.96
CA MET A 85 13.05 7.33 -6.77
C MET A 85 14.06 7.88 -7.77
N PHE A 86 15.37 7.69 -7.52
CA PHE A 86 16.41 8.14 -8.44
C PHE A 86 16.72 7.11 -9.52
N GLN A 87 16.41 5.85 -9.26
CA GLN A 87 16.68 4.75 -10.17
C GLN A 87 15.52 4.46 -11.11
N GLN A 88 14.31 4.81 -10.69
CA GLN A 88 13.08 4.47 -11.41
C GLN A 88 12.24 5.71 -11.67
N HIS A 89 11.60 5.74 -12.83
CA HIS A 89 10.65 6.79 -13.16
C HIS A 89 9.28 6.37 -12.61
N LEU A 90 9.00 6.77 -11.38
CA LEU A 90 7.82 6.33 -10.65
C LEU A 90 6.48 6.72 -11.29
N PRO A 91 6.34 7.91 -11.94
CA PRO A 91 5.05 8.26 -12.56
C PRO A 91 4.54 7.25 -13.59
N ARG A 92 5.42 6.42 -14.16
CA ARG A 92 4.98 5.42 -15.15
C ARG A 92 4.38 4.17 -14.51
N PHE A 93 4.47 4.02 -13.20
CA PHE A 93 3.91 2.86 -12.50
C PHE A 93 2.60 3.23 -11.80
N ALA A 94 1.60 2.35 -11.94
CA ALA A 94 0.31 2.51 -11.27
C ALA A 94 0.41 2.00 -9.82
N LEU A 95 1.32 2.58 -9.07
CA LEU A 95 1.68 2.13 -7.73
C LEU A 95 2.12 3.35 -6.91
N ALA A 96 1.54 3.52 -5.73
CA ALA A 96 1.94 4.57 -4.81
C ALA A 96 3.12 4.06 -3.99
N VAL A 97 4.18 4.85 -3.86
CA VAL A 97 5.35 4.48 -3.06
C VAL A 97 5.31 5.23 -1.75
N VAL A 98 5.44 4.50 -0.65
CA VAL A 98 5.60 5.08 0.69
C VAL A 98 7.05 4.82 1.10
N LEU A 99 7.81 5.89 1.24
CA LEU A 99 9.22 5.82 1.63
C LEU A 99 9.35 6.15 3.11
N VAL A 100 9.75 5.15 3.89
CA VAL A 100 9.88 5.31 5.33
C VAL A 100 11.32 5.66 5.68
N HIS A 101 11.49 6.81 6.32
CA HIS A 101 12.80 7.30 6.77
C HIS A 101 13.07 6.83 8.19
N ALA A 102 13.18 5.52 8.35
CA ALA A 102 13.46 4.92 9.65
C ALA A 102 14.95 4.99 9.97
N HIS A 103 15.28 4.97 11.23
CA HIS A 103 16.65 4.98 11.70
C HIS A 103 17.42 3.75 11.21
N SER A 104 16.72 2.61 11.12
CA SER A 104 17.25 1.37 10.56
C SER A 104 16.09 0.53 10.03
N ASN A 105 16.41 -0.67 9.53
CA ASN A 105 15.35 -1.60 9.08
C ASN A 105 14.82 -2.47 10.23
N ARG A 106 15.25 -2.22 11.46
CA ARG A 106 14.78 -2.98 12.61
C ARG A 106 13.29 -2.73 12.84
N LEU A 107 12.62 -3.77 13.28
CA LEU A 107 11.19 -3.66 13.57
C LEU A 107 10.87 -2.53 14.56
N ALA A 108 11.66 -2.39 15.62
CA ALA A 108 11.43 -1.33 16.62
C ALA A 108 11.46 0.07 15.99
N ASP A 109 12.40 0.33 15.08
CA ASP A 109 12.52 1.62 14.43
C ASP A 109 11.37 1.87 13.43
N LEU A 110 10.90 0.82 12.79
CA LEU A 110 9.74 0.89 11.88
C LEU A 110 8.46 1.12 12.68
N LEU A 111 8.30 0.43 13.81
CA LEU A 111 7.11 0.57 14.65
C LEU A 111 7.00 1.97 15.25
N ALA A 112 8.13 2.63 15.49
CA ALA A 112 8.13 4.01 15.96
C ALA A 112 7.45 4.95 14.95
N LEU A 113 7.45 4.60 13.67
CA LEU A 113 6.85 5.38 12.60
C LEU A 113 5.49 4.83 12.15
N LEU A 114 5.03 3.75 12.78
CA LEU A 114 3.80 3.08 12.37
C LEU A 114 2.59 4.00 12.29
N PRO A 115 2.33 4.91 13.27
CA PRO A 115 1.17 5.80 13.15
C PRO A 115 1.20 6.62 11.86
N GLY A 116 2.37 7.14 11.49
CA GLY A 116 2.53 7.90 10.25
C GLY A 116 2.33 7.04 9.02
N ILE A 117 2.84 5.82 9.04
CA ILE A 117 2.68 4.86 7.94
C ILE A 117 1.19 4.57 7.71
N LEU A 118 0.48 4.23 8.78
CA LEU A 118 -0.96 3.91 8.69
C LEU A 118 -1.78 5.09 8.20
N LYS A 119 -1.33 6.31 8.49
CA LYS A 119 -2.03 7.53 8.11
C LYS A 119 -1.89 7.82 6.63
N VAL A 120 -0.72 7.57 6.04
CA VAL A 120 -0.46 7.93 4.64
C VAL A 120 -0.90 6.86 3.65
N ILE A 121 -0.92 5.59 4.02
CA ILE A 121 -1.29 4.52 3.10
C ILE A 121 -2.62 4.77 2.38
N PRO A 122 -3.72 5.11 3.07
CA PRO A 122 -5.00 5.27 2.37
C PRO A 122 -5.07 6.49 1.47
N VAL A 123 -4.17 7.46 1.62
CA VAL A 123 -4.19 8.68 0.82
C VAL A 123 -3.01 8.78 -0.15
N ALA A 124 -2.15 7.78 -0.18
CA ALA A 124 -1.01 7.78 -1.09
C ALA A 124 -1.48 7.73 -2.55
N VAL A 125 -0.86 8.54 -3.39
CA VAL A 125 -1.26 8.70 -4.79
C VAL A 125 -0.37 7.87 -5.69
N LYS A 126 -0.97 7.09 -6.58
CA LYS A 126 -0.23 6.27 -7.55
C LYS A 126 0.68 7.15 -8.41
N GLY A 127 1.88 6.66 -8.65
CA GLY A 127 2.87 7.39 -9.43
C GLY A 127 3.68 8.40 -8.63
N THR A 128 3.45 8.48 -7.33
CA THR A 128 4.16 9.44 -6.46
C THR A 128 4.83 8.74 -5.29
N VAL A 129 5.71 9.48 -4.62
CA VAL A 129 6.35 9.05 -3.37
C VAL A 129 5.78 9.88 -2.22
N THR A 130 5.38 9.22 -1.15
CA THR A 130 5.00 9.87 0.09
C THR A 130 6.02 9.49 1.15
N ASP A 131 6.59 10.50 1.81
CA ASP A 131 7.63 10.28 2.83
C ASP A 131 7.01 10.19 4.22
N VAL A 132 7.55 9.29 5.06
CA VAL A 132 7.17 9.15 6.45
C VAL A 132 8.44 9.22 7.29
N GLY A 133 8.44 10.03 8.33
CA GLY A 133 9.57 10.10 9.27
C GLY A 133 10.65 11.11 8.92
N LEU A 134 10.32 12.10 8.11
CA LEU A 134 11.27 13.18 7.81
C LEU A 134 11.41 14.14 8.98
#